data_f9883178ea24ffed075546503ae6fa89
#
_entry.id   f9883178ea24ffed075546503ae6fa89
#
_cell.length_a   1.000
_cell.length_b   1.000
_cell.length_c   1.000
_cell.angle_alpha   90.00
_cell.angle_beta   90.00
_cell.angle_gamma   90.00
#
_symmetry.space_group_name_H-M   'P 1'
#
loop_
_entity.id
_entity.type
_entity.pdbx_description
1 polymer ?
#
loop_
_entity_poly.entity_id
_entity_poly.type
_entity_poly.pdbx_seq_one_letter_code
_entity_poly.pdbx_strand_id
1 'polypeptide(L)'
;MNTLAQNKIQTNIQFLVTKKVTNSNGFLHPHILFDKIQVVATYPIREFYIHEVPAIVDYTFKMTKSARLNDLLTIQAQLIQENDKKLVVRILVTKPKKNSKTEEVICTAVFGFPLKEEPIRKVS
;
A
#
# COMPACT_ATOMS: atom_id res chain seq x y z
N MET A 1 18.27 7.67 18.21
CA MET A 1 17.75 7.74 17.96
C MET A 1 17.20 7.97 17.18
N ASN A 2 16.79 7.77 16.76
CA ASN A 2 16.30 8.08 16.06
C ASN A 2 15.00 7.79 15.83
N THR A 3 14.33 8.15 16.43
CA THR A 3 13.02 8.00 16.40
C THR A 3 12.42 8.51 15.22
N LEU A 4 13.05 9.41 14.67
CA LEU A 4 12.63 9.95 13.53
C LEU A 4 12.35 9.00 12.52
N ALA A 5 13.20 8.15 12.33
CA ALA A 5 13.11 7.24 11.31
C ALA A 5 11.92 6.42 11.42
N GLN A 6 11.43 6.25 12.55
CA GLN A 6 10.44 5.39 12.68
C GLN A 6 9.15 5.80 12.27
N ASN A 7 8.86 6.96 12.36
CA ASN A 7 7.53 7.32 12.16
C ASN A 7 7.24 8.26 11.12
N LYS A 8 8.16 8.53 10.33
CA LYS A 8 7.90 9.53 9.44
C LYS A 8 7.50 9.14 8.12
N ILE A 9 7.82 7.99 7.64
CA ILE A 9 7.60 7.67 6.26
C ILE A 9 6.33 6.87 6.14
N GLN A 10 5.24 7.57 6.12
CA GLN A 10 3.95 6.97 6.12
C GLN A 10 2.97 7.82 5.32
N THR A 11 2.07 7.20 4.63
CA THR A 11 1.04 7.88 3.85
C THR A 11 -0.31 7.27 4.16
N ASN A 12 -1.32 8.10 4.30
CA ASN A 12 -2.68 7.65 4.52
C ASN A 12 -3.57 8.21 3.42
N ILE A 13 -4.30 7.35 2.75
CA ILE A 13 -5.16 7.75 1.64
C ILE A 13 -6.54 7.17 1.88
N GLN A 14 -7.57 7.90 1.56
CA GLN A 14 -8.91 7.38 1.68
C GLN A 14 -9.41 6.90 0.33
N PHE A 15 -10.20 5.86 0.32
CA PHE A 15 -10.69 5.26 -0.89
C PHE A 15 -12.16 4.89 -0.69
N LEU A 16 -13.03 5.56 -1.43
CA LEU A 16 -14.46 5.28 -1.33
C LEU A 16 -14.81 4.18 -2.32
N VAL A 17 -15.50 3.16 -1.85
CA VAL A 17 -15.88 2.04 -2.70
C VAL A 17 -17.14 2.43 -3.48
N THR A 18 -16.97 2.70 -4.76
CA THR A 18 -18.06 3.14 -5.62
C THR A 18 -18.59 1.99 -6.44
N LYS A 19 -19.69 2.22 -7.13
CA LYS A 19 -20.27 1.22 -7.96
C LYS A 19 -19.34 0.74 -9.04
N LYS A 20 -18.48 1.59 -9.56
CA LYS A 20 -17.56 1.23 -10.60
C LYS A 20 -16.58 0.18 -10.22
N VAL A 21 -16.28 0.02 -8.96
CA VAL A 21 -15.24 -0.90 -8.50
C VAL A 21 -15.84 -2.12 -7.80
N THR A 22 -17.16 -2.28 -7.85
CA THR A 22 -17.81 -3.40 -7.17
C THR A 22 -18.42 -4.37 -8.18
N ASN A 23 -18.64 -5.59 -7.72
CA ASN A 23 -19.29 -6.59 -8.55
C ASN A 23 -20.80 -6.43 -8.40
N SER A 24 -21.57 -7.31 -9.03
CA SER A 24 -23.02 -7.19 -9.01
C SER A 24 -23.62 -7.39 -7.62
N ASN A 25 -22.90 -7.95 -6.70
CA ASN A 25 -23.38 -8.12 -5.35
C ASN A 25 -22.92 -6.99 -4.44
N GLY A 26 -22.28 -5.99 -4.99
CA GLY A 26 -21.87 -4.84 -4.21
C GLY A 26 -20.57 -5.01 -3.44
N PHE A 27 -19.76 -5.99 -3.80
CA PHE A 27 -18.48 -6.18 -3.15
C PHE A 27 -17.34 -5.66 -3.99
N LEU A 28 -16.38 -5.01 -3.37
CA LEU A 28 -15.20 -4.50 -4.04
C LEU A 28 -14.41 -5.65 -4.65
N HIS A 29 -14.01 -5.50 -5.90
CA HIS A 29 -13.18 -6.50 -6.55
C HIS A 29 -11.79 -6.50 -5.92
N PRO A 30 -11.31 -7.64 -5.46
CA PRO A 30 -9.98 -7.69 -4.82
C PRO A 30 -8.85 -7.21 -5.71
N HIS A 31 -8.91 -7.48 -7.02
CA HIS A 31 -7.84 -7.05 -7.90
C HIS A 31 -7.80 -5.52 -8.04
N ILE A 32 -8.95 -4.87 -7.92
CA ILE A 32 -8.98 -3.42 -7.99
C ILE A 32 -8.34 -2.85 -6.74
N LEU A 33 -8.61 -3.46 -5.60
CA LEU A 33 -7.99 -3.01 -4.37
C LEU A 33 -6.48 -3.25 -4.44
N PHE A 34 -6.06 -4.40 -4.95
CA PHE A 34 -4.65 -4.72 -5.07
C PHE A 34 -3.94 -3.67 -5.92
N ASP A 35 -4.52 -3.31 -7.06
CA ASP A 35 -3.90 -2.31 -7.93
C ASP A 35 -3.80 -0.96 -7.23
N LYS A 36 -4.82 -0.60 -6.48
CA LYS A 36 -4.83 0.67 -5.79
C LYS A 36 -3.78 0.72 -4.69
N ILE A 37 -3.67 -0.33 -3.89
CA ILE A 37 -2.73 -0.31 -2.79
C ILE A 37 -1.29 -0.38 -3.29
N GLN A 38 -1.08 -0.98 -4.45
CA GLN A 38 0.25 -1.04 -5.03
C GLN A 38 0.70 0.37 -5.38
N VAL A 39 -0.18 1.20 -5.89
CA VAL A 39 0.14 2.57 -6.21
C VAL A 39 0.38 3.36 -4.92
N VAL A 40 -0.48 3.20 -3.93
CA VAL A 40 -0.34 3.93 -2.67
C VAL A 40 0.97 3.55 -1.98
N ALA A 41 1.41 2.30 -2.15
CA ALA A 41 2.66 1.85 -1.53
C ALA A 41 3.88 2.64 -2.05
N THR A 42 3.77 3.23 -3.23
CA THR A 42 4.90 3.99 -3.77
C THR A 42 4.98 5.38 -3.16
N TYR A 43 3.91 5.88 -2.56
CA TYR A 43 3.90 7.26 -2.06
C TYR A 43 4.95 7.53 -0.97
N PRO A 44 5.09 6.71 0.05
CA PRO A 44 6.07 7.02 1.09
C PRO A 44 7.50 6.83 0.65
N ILE A 45 7.75 6.22 -0.50
CA ILE A 45 9.12 5.95 -0.92
C ILE A 45 9.55 6.69 -2.18
N ARG A 46 8.71 7.54 -2.72
CA ARG A 46 9.06 8.27 -3.92
C ARG A 46 10.37 9.00 -3.85
N GLU A 47 10.66 9.61 -2.72
CA GLU A 47 11.86 10.37 -2.63
C GLU A 47 13.11 9.55 -2.60
N PHE A 48 13.04 8.26 -2.55
CA PHE A 48 14.23 7.42 -2.58
C PHE A 48 14.70 7.17 -4.02
N TYR A 49 13.93 7.61 -5.01
CA TYR A 49 14.24 7.33 -6.40
C TYR A 49 14.37 8.64 -7.17
N ILE A 50 15.31 8.67 -8.09
CA ILE A 50 15.52 9.86 -8.91
C ILE A 50 14.44 9.93 -9.95
N HIS A 51 14.05 8.80 -10.50
CA HIS A 51 13.01 8.76 -11.50
C HIS A 51 11.79 8.11 -10.87
N GLU A 52 10.98 7.45 -11.58
CA GLU A 52 9.82 6.87 -10.99
C GLU A 52 10.16 5.62 -10.19
N VAL A 53 9.30 5.24 -9.30
CA VAL A 53 9.50 4.08 -8.48
C VAL A 53 9.42 2.85 -9.37
N PRO A 54 10.38 1.95 -9.28
CA PRO A 54 10.36 0.75 -10.13
C PRO A 54 9.28 -0.23 -9.69
N ALA A 55 9.07 -1.25 -10.46
CA ALA A 55 8.09 -2.26 -10.14
C ALA A 55 8.50 -3.06 -8.90
N ILE A 56 7.52 -3.61 -8.21
CA ILE A 56 7.81 -4.39 -7.02
C ILE A 56 8.56 -5.67 -7.41
N VAL A 57 9.38 -6.15 -6.52
CA VAL A 57 10.11 -7.40 -6.75
C VAL A 57 9.51 -8.55 -5.97
N ASP A 58 8.76 -8.27 -4.92
CA ASP A 58 8.06 -9.32 -4.21
C ASP A 58 6.91 -8.69 -3.45
N TYR A 59 5.97 -9.48 -3.03
CA TYR A 59 4.85 -8.96 -2.25
C TYR A 59 4.10 -10.09 -1.55
N THR A 60 3.31 -9.69 -0.54
CA THR A 60 2.30 -10.56 0.03
C THR A 60 1.01 -9.75 0.05
N PHE A 61 -0.12 -10.40 -0.05
CA PHE A 61 -1.41 -9.71 -0.08
C PHE A 61 -2.44 -10.65 0.57
N LYS A 62 -3.13 -10.15 1.57
CA LYS A 62 -4.10 -10.97 2.25
C LYS A 62 -5.37 -10.20 2.50
N MET A 63 -6.49 -10.70 1.96
CA MET A 63 -7.80 -10.13 2.24
C MET A 63 -8.33 -10.76 3.50
N THR A 64 -8.76 -9.93 4.44
CA THR A 64 -9.30 -10.43 5.67
C THR A 64 -10.82 -10.36 5.61
N LYS A 65 -11.34 -9.31 5.00
CA LYS A 65 -12.77 -9.15 4.85
C LYS A 65 -13.06 -8.47 3.54
N SER A 66 -14.30 -8.58 3.08
CA SER A 66 -14.68 -7.93 1.84
C SER A 66 -15.18 -6.53 2.15
N ALA A 67 -14.89 -5.60 1.29
CA ALA A 67 -15.43 -4.26 1.40
C ALA A 67 -16.66 -4.16 0.52
N ARG A 68 -17.56 -3.28 0.87
CA ARG A 68 -18.82 -3.15 0.17
C ARG A 68 -19.01 -1.78 -0.40
N LEU A 69 -19.98 -1.70 -1.29
CA LEU A 69 -20.36 -0.42 -1.90
C LEU A 69 -20.59 0.61 -0.79
N ASN A 70 -20.08 1.78 -0.97
CA ASN A 70 -20.19 2.91 -0.07
C ASN A 70 -19.29 2.86 1.17
N ASP A 71 -18.51 1.83 1.32
CA ASP A 71 -17.54 1.80 2.42
C ASP A 71 -16.46 2.82 2.12
N LEU A 72 -16.01 3.51 3.15
CA LEU A 72 -14.89 4.42 3.01
C LEU A 72 -13.70 3.77 3.68
N LEU A 73 -12.71 3.40 2.89
CA LEU A 73 -11.55 2.68 3.38
C LEU A 73 -10.40 3.65 3.61
N THR A 74 -9.58 3.34 4.59
CA THR A 74 -8.33 4.07 4.80
C THR A 74 -7.20 3.13 4.42
N ILE A 75 -6.34 3.58 3.51
CA ILE A 75 -5.19 2.81 3.08
C ILE A 75 -3.97 3.47 3.70
N GLN A 76 -3.29 2.75 4.56
CA GLN A 76 -2.11 3.26 5.21
C GLN A 76 -0.90 2.56 4.65
N ALA A 77 0.07 3.31 4.15
CA ALA A 77 1.31 2.76 3.60
C ALA A 77 2.45 3.24 4.48
N GLN A 78 3.26 2.33 4.95
CA GLN A 78 4.35 2.69 5.85
C GLN A 78 5.64 1.97 5.47
N LEU A 79 6.72 2.72 5.35
CA LEU A 79 8.01 2.13 5.08
C LEU A 79 8.45 1.44 6.37
N ILE A 80 8.63 0.13 6.33
CA ILE A 80 8.98 -0.61 7.53
C ILE A 80 10.40 -1.17 7.50
N GLN A 81 11.04 -1.15 6.35
CA GLN A 81 12.41 -1.64 6.28
C GLN A 81 13.13 -1.01 5.13
N GLU A 82 14.36 -0.64 5.33
CA GLU A 82 15.17 -0.03 4.31
C GLU A 82 16.58 -0.59 4.43
N ASN A 83 17.13 -1.06 3.34
CA ASN A 83 18.55 -1.43 3.33
C ASN A 83 19.07 -1.02 1.96
N ASP A 84 20.31 -1.31 1.65
CA ASP A 84 20.89 -0.82 0.41
C ASP A 84 20.37 -1.55 -0.83
N LYS A 85 19.56 -2.54 -0.68
CA LYS A 85 19.04 -3.24 -1.82
C LYS A 85 17.56 -3.12 -2.01
N LYS A 86 16.84 -2.81 -0.97
CA LYS A 86 15.40 -2.90 -1.02
C LYS A 86 14.69 -2.04 -0.01
N LEU A 87 13.53 -1.55 -0.37
CA LEU A 87 12.64 -0.87 0.55
C LEU A 87 11.42 -1.75 0.72
N VAL A 88 10.92 -1.89 1.94
CA VAL A 88 9.76 -2.70 2.21
C VAL A 88 8.66 -1.82 2.78
N VAL A 89 7.51 -1.83 2.14
CA VAL A 89 6.37 -1.00 2.54
C VAL A 89 5.23 -1.89 2.95
N ARG A 90 4.66 -1.61 4.11
CA ARG A 90 3.52 -2.36 4.59
C ARG A 90 2.26 -1.57 4.33
N ILE A 91 1.22 -2.26 3.89
CA ILE A 91 -0.08 -1.65 3.66
C ILE A 91 -1.07 -2.21 4.64
N LEU A 92 -1.89 -1.35 5.21
CA LEU A 92 -2.98 -1.75 6.05
C LEU A 92 -4.23 -1.04 5.54
N VAL A 93 -5.27 -1.76 5.20
CA VAL A 93 -6.52 -1.18 4.74
C VAL A 93 -7.58 -1.45 5.77
N THR A 94 -8.22 -0.41 6.26
CA THR A 94 -9.22 -0.52 7.30
C THR A 94 -10.47 0.26 6.96
N LYS A 95 -11.53 0.00 7.67
CA LYS A 95 -12.74 0.82 7.58
C LYS A 95 -13.30 0.96 8.99
N PRO A 96 -14.08 2.01 9.25
CA PRO A 96 -14.64 2.18 10.58
C PRO A 96 -15.66 1.08 10.85
N LYS A 97 -15.66 0.59 12.09
CA LYS A 97 -16.59 -0.42 12.47
C LYS A 97 -17.84 0.27 12.91
N LYS A 98 -19.02 -0.23 12.51
CA LYS A 98 -20.22 0.41 12.87
C LYS A 98 -20.40 0.45 14.35
N ASN A 99 -20.84 1.52 14.87
CA ASN A 99 -21.10 1.67 16.28
C ASN A 99 -19.92 1.39 17.19
N SER A 100 -18.73 1.69 16.71
CA SER A 100 -17.54 1.43 17.49
C SER A 100 -16.48 2.43 17.11
N LYS A 101 -15.53 2.67 17.99
CA LYS A 101 -14.44 3.55 17.66
C LYS A 101 -13.31 2.78 17.05
N THR A 102 -13.43 1.46 17.03
CA THR A 102 -12.34 0.66 16.47
C THR A 102 -12.51 0.52 14.98
N GLU A 103 -11.49 0.04 14.33
CA GLU A 103 -11.52 -0.16 12.90
C GLU A 103 -11.48 -1.63 12.56
N GLU A 104 -11.96 -1.95 11.40
CA GLU A 104 -11.99 -3.30 10.94
C GLU A 104 -10.98 -3.46 9.84
N VAL A 105 -10.14 -4.46 9.90
CA VAL A 105 -9.12 -4.66 8.89
C VAL A 105 -9.73 -5.35 7.67
N ILE A 106 -9.53 -4.74 6.52
CA ILE A 106 -10.02 -5.28 5.26
C ILE A 106 -8.90 -6.09 4.59
N CYS A 107 -7.69 -5.54 4.56
CA CYS A 107 -6.59 -6.26 3.95
C CYS A 107 -5.26 -5.79 4.48
N THR A 108 -4.26 -6.64 4.34
CA THR A 108 -2.89 -6.27 4.64
C THR A 108 -2.03 -6.70 3.48
N ALA A 109 -0.93 -6.02 3.27
CA ALA A 109 -0.01 -6.38 2.21
C ALA A 109 1.38 -5.87 2.55
N VAL A 110 2.38 -6.47 1.94
CA VAL A 110 3.74 -6.01 2.09
C VAL A 110 4.33 -6.03 0.70
N PHE A 111 4.95 -4.92 0.29
CA PHE A 111 5.54 -4.82 -1.03
C PHE A 111 7.04 -4.53 -0.90
N GLY A 112 7.84 -5.22 -1.68
CA GLY A 112 9.29 -4.98 -1.73
C GLY A 112 9.62 -4.27 -3.03
N PHE A 113 10.38 -3.18 -2.94
CA PHE A 113 10.80 -2.40 -4.11
C PHE A 113 12.32 -2.39 -4.17
N PRO A 114 12.91 -2.57 -5.34
CA PRO A 114 14.37 -2.57 -5.44
C PRO A 114 14.88 -1.16 -5.27
N LEU A 115 15.84 -0.96 -4.40
CA LEU A 115 16.38 0.34 -4.20
C LEU A 115 17.55 0.62 -5.08
N LYS A 116 18.50 -0.35 -5.19
CA LYS A 116 19.63 -0.11 -5.93
C LYS A 116 19.35 -0.23 -7.36
N GLU A 117 19.64 0.79 -8.12
CA GLU A 117 19.47 0.71 -9.44
C GLU A 117 20.48 -0.02 -10.11
N GLU A 118 20.26 -0.69 -11.11
CA GLU A 118 21.20 -1.38 -11.82
C GLU A 118 21.96 -0.46 -12.54
N PRO A 119 23.12 -0.50 -12.48
CA PRO A 119 23.92 0.45 -13.06
C PRO A 119 23.87 0.33 -14.48
N ILE A 120 23.85 0.93 -14.92
CA ILE A 120 23.80 0.97 -16.10
C ILE A 120 24.74 0.38 -16.79
N ARG A 121 25.09 -0.17 -16.52
CA ARG A 121 25.81 -0.73 -16.91
C ARG A 121 25.89 -0.93 -17.93
N LYS A 122 25.57 -0.78 -17.95
CA LYS A 122 25.50 -0.91 -18.65
C LYS A 122 25.92 -0.45 -19.50
N VAL A 123 26.28 -0.22 -19.68
CA VAL A 123 26.62 0.18 -20.30
C VAL A 123 27.23 -0.02 -20.86
N SER A 124 27.39 -0.19 -21.00
CA SER A 124 27.83 -0.46 -21.37
C SER A 124 28.04 -0.62 -21.72
#